data_df7dde412189532d3606923d0f55a761
#
_entry.id   df7dde412189532d3606923d0f55a761
#
_cell.length_a   1.000
_cell.length_b   1.000
_cell.length_c   1.000
_cell.angle_alpha   90.00
_cell.angle_beta   90.00
_cell.angle_gamma   90.00
#
_symmetry.space_group_name_H-M   'P 1'
#
loop_
_entity.id
_entity.type
_entity.pdbx_description
1 polymer ?
#
loop_
_entity_poly.entity_id
_entity_poly.type
_entity_poly.pdbx_seq_one_letter_code
_entity_poly.pdbx_strand_id
1 'polypeptide(L)'
;MKILLVEDNEILAKGLIYSLEQKKYQVIHTLNVENTLKILKTEKIDLAILDVSLPDGNGFDLYRNNIKEKNIPSIFLTAKDEEDNIVKGLELGAEDYITKPFSKKELMARINRIILRNKKNTIIQVQNIKFDMDKMVVYRDNENVELTNLELKILNLLFLNLNKVVKRSEIIDKIWEWTGNDVNDNTVTVYLKRIREKIKTDIIITIKGIGYRIDSEVY
;
A
#
# COMPACT_ATOMS: atom_id res chain seq x y z
N MET A 1 -4.20 -10.15 4.85
CA MET A 1 -4.94 -9.49 3.77
C MET A 1 -5.68 -10.55 2.98
N LYS A 2 -6.98 -10.34 2.77
CA LYS A 2 -7.88 -11.27 2.09
C LYS A 2 -8.18 -10.75 0.68
N ILE A 3 -7.83 -11.52 -0.34
CA ILE A 3 -7.99 -11.18 -1.75
C ILE A 3 -9.15 -12.00 -2.33
N LEU A 4 -10.09 -11.33 -2.98
CA LEU A 4 -11.11 -11.99 -3.80
C LEU A 4 -10.58 -12.09 -5.23
N LEU A 5 -10.51 -13.30 -5.76
CA LEU A 5 -10.17 -13.58 -7.15
C LEU A 5 -11.42 -14.08 -7.86
N VAL A 6 -11.88 -13.34 -8.86
CA VAL A 6 -13.00 -13.72 -9.72
C VAL A 6 -12.44 -14.02 -11.10
N GLU A 7 -12.35 -15.28 -11.45
CA GLU A 7 -11.73 -15.77 -12.69
C GLU A 7 -12.32 -17.15 -12.99
N ASP A 8 -12.92 -17.33 -14.16
CA ASP A 8 -13.56 -18.59 -14.58
C ASP A 8 -12.56 -19.61 -15.13
N ASN A 9 -11.41 -19.15 -15.63
CA ASN A 9 -10.34 -20.02 -16.08
C ASN A 9 -9.59 -20.62 -14.88
N GLU A 10 -9.93 -21.87 -14.55
CA GLU A 10 -9.34 -22.57 -13.40
C GLU A 10 -7.80 -22.71 -13.46
N ILE A 11 -7.20 -22.85 -14.67
CA ILE A 11 -5.76 -23.02 -14.81
C ILE A 11 -5.06 -21.70 -14.43
N LEU A 12 -5.57 -20.58 -14.95
CA LEU A 12 -5.07 -19.27 -14.59
C LEU A 12 -5.28 -18.98 -13.10
N ALA A 13 -6.48 -19.24 -12.59
CA ALA A 13 -6.82 -19.05 -11.18
C ALA A 13 -5.89 -19.84 -10.25
N LYS A 14 -5.65 -21.13 -10.49
CA LYS A 14 -4.72 -21.96 -9.70
C LYS A 14 -3.30 -21.36 -9.68
N GLY A 15 -2.82 -20.87 -10.82
CA GLY A 15 -1.51 -20.25 -10.92
C GLY A 15 -1.41 -18.91 -10.14
N LEU A 16 -2.49 -18.13 -10.12
CA LEU A 16 -2.59 -16.89 -9.37
C LEU A 16 -2.71 -17.13 -7.87
N ILE A 17 -3.59 -18.04 -7.46
CA ILE A 17 -3.79 -18.45 -6.06
C ILE A 17 -2.45 -18.87 -5.46
N TYR A 18 -1.75 -19.82 -6.10
CA TYR A 18 -0.43 -20.25 -5.64
C TYR A 18 0.52 -19.07 -5.42
N SER A 19 0.58 -18.15 -6.38
CA SER A 19 1.50 -16.99 -6.31
C SER A 19 1.14 -16.00 -5.20
N LEU A 20 -0.15 -15.81 -4.94
CA LEU A 20 -0.67 -14.93 -3.89
C LEU A 20 -0.46 -15.53 -2.50
N GLU A 21 -0.70 -16.84 -2.35
CA GLU A 21 -0.51 -17.57 -1.09
C GLU A 21 0.97 -17.63 -0.67
N GLN A 22 1.90 -17.71 -1.63
CA GLN A 22 3.34 -17.59 -1.36
C GLN A 22 3.71 -16.24 -0.70
N LYS A 23 2.90 -15.22 -0.91
CA LYS A 23 3.02 -13.89 -0.26
C LYS A 23 2.20 -13.78 1.03
N LYS A 24 1.67 -14.91 1.53
CA LYS A 24 0.84 -14.99 2.75
C LYS A 24 -0.48 -14.22 2.64
N TYR A 25 -1.01 -14.04 1.44
CA TYR A 25 -2.37 -13.55 1.25
C TYR A 25 -3.36 -14.71 1.38
N GLN A 26 -4.49 -14.45 1.99
CA GLN A 26 -5.63 -15.37 1.99
C GLN A 26 -6.43 -15.10 0.71
N VAL A 27 -6.66 -16.13 -0.11
CA VAL A 27 -7.37 -15.98 -1.38
C VAL A 27 -8.73 -16.67 -1.30
N ILE A 28 -9.78 -15.94 -1.67
CA ILE A 28 -11.10 -16.50 -1.93
C ILE A 28 -11.30 -16.46 -3.43
N HIS A 29 -11.52 -17.62 -4.05
CA HIS A 29 -11.72 -17.75 -5.49
C HIS A 29 -13.19 -18.04 -5.80
N THR A 30 -13.70 -17.34 -6.82
CA THR A 30 -15.03 -17.58 -7.38
C THR A 30 -14.96 -17.61 -8.90
N LEU A 31 -15.84 -18.41 -9.51
CA LEU A 31 -15.84 -18.65 -10.96
C LEU A 31 -16.80 -17.70 -11.72
N ASN A 32 -17.67 -16.99 -11.01
CA ASN A 32 -18.77 -16.26 -11.62
C ASN A 32 -19.32 -15.16 -10.71
N VAL A 33 -20.20 -14.31 -11.25
CA VAL A 33 -20.81 -13.19 -10.54
C VAL A 33 -21.68 -13.69 -9.36
N GLU A 34 -22.52 -14.71 -9.58
CA GLU A 34 -23.44 -15.21 -8.56
C GLU A 34 -22.73 -15.63 -7.27
N ASN A 35 -21.68 -16.43 -7.41
CA ASN A 35 -20.88 -16.89 -6.27
C ASN A 35 -20.12 -15.73 -5.61
N THR A 36 -19.64 -14.79 -6.39
CA THR A 36 -19.00 -13.56 -5.89
C THR A 36 -19.94 -12.75 -5.01
N LEU A 37 -21.18 -12.58 -5.42
CA LEU A 37 -22.18 -11.86 -4.63
C LEU A 37 -22.49 -12.51 -3.28
N LYS A 38 -22.44 -13.84 -3.21
CA LYS A 38 -22.58 -14.58 -1.94
C LYS A 38 -21.40 -14.28 -1.00
N ILE A 39 -20.18 -14.31 -1.52
CA ILE A 39 -18.96 -14.02 -0.76
C ILE A 39 -18.95 -12.56 -0.25
N LEU A 40 -19.33 -11.61 -1.10
CA LEU A 40 -19.35 -10.17 -0.72
C LEU A 40 -20.35 -9.83 0.40
N LYS A 41 -21.30 -10.72 0.70
CA LYS A 41 -22.25 -10.57 1.82
C LYS A 41 -21.70 -11.05 3.15
N THR A 42 -20.78 -12.01 3.15
CA THR A 42 -20.31 -12.71 4.35
C THR A 42 -18.86 -12.44 4.69
N GLU A 43 -18.05 -12.04 3.70
CA GLU A 43 -16.63 -11.89 3.86
C GLU A 43 -16.17 -10.43 3.73
N LYS A 44 -15.24 -10.03 4.59
CA LYS A 44 -14.53 -8.76 4.43
C LYS A 44 -13.37 -8.95 3.48
N ILE A 45 -13.40 -8.25 2.36
CA ILE A 45 -12.40 -8.32 1.30
C ILE A 45 -11.53 -7.05 1.35
N ASP A 46 -10.20 -7.25 1.24
CA ASP A 46 -9.23 -6.15 1.26
C ASP A 46 -8.80 -5.72 -0.15
N LEU A 47 -8.91 -6.60 -1.14
CA LEU A 47 -8.59 -6.35 -2.56
C LEU A 47 -9.40 -7.31 -3.42
N ALA A 48 -9.92 -6.86 -4.57
CA ALA A 48 -10.53 -7.71 -5.57
C ALA A 48 -9.68 -7.76 -6.85
N ILE A 49 -9.58 -8.94 -7.45
CA ILE A 49 -9.01 -9.17 -8.79
C ILE A 49 -10.15 -9.76 -9.60
N LEU A 50 -10.56 -9.06 -10.65
CA LEU A 50 -11.79 -9.33 -11.38
C LEU A 50 -11.49 -9.58 -12.85
N ASP A 51 -11.85 -10.76 -13.35
CA ASP A 51 -11.96 -10.92 -14.79
C ASP A 51 -13.12 -10.08 -15.31
N VAL A 52 -12.91 -9.44 -16.46
CA VAL A 52 -13.97 -8.67 -17.15
C VAL A 52 -15.00 -9.60 -17.77
N SER A 53 -14.55 -10.69 -18.38
CA SER A 53 -15.41 -11.64 -19.10
C SER A 53 -15.74 -12.83 -18.22
N LEU A 54 -16.93 -12.85 -17.62
CA LEU A 54 -17.41 -13.92 -16.76
C LEU A 54 -18.58 -14.69 -17.39
N PRO A 55 -18.78 -15.97 -17.09
CA PRO A 55 -19.79 -16.81 -17.75
C PRO A 55 -21.24 -16.35 -17.53
N ASP A 56 -21.51 -15.61 -16.45
CA ASP A 56 -22.84 -15.17 -16.05
C ASP A 56 -22.95 -13.63 -15.98
N GLY A 57 -21.95 -12.89 -16.49
CA GLY A 57 -21.99 -11.44 -16.48
C GLY A 57 -20.68 -10.75 -16.83
N ASN A 58 -20.57 -9.49 -16.46
CA ASN A 58 -19.42 -8.65 -16.75
C ASN A 58 -18.78 -8.14 -15.45
N GLY A 59 -17.45 -8.26 -15.32
CA GLY A 59 -16.70 -7.83 -14.15
C GLY A 59 -16.80 -6.33 -13.85
N PHE A 60 -16.97 -5.47 -14.87
CA PHE A 60 -17.20 -4.03 -14.67
C PHE A 60 -18.56 -3.75 -14.03
N ASP A 61 -19.60 -4.47 -14.45
CA ASP A 61 -20.93 -4.34 -13.86
C ASP A 61 -20.97 -4.87 -12.44
N LEU A 62 -20.30 -5.99 -12.17
CA LEU A 62 -20.09 -6.51 -10.82
C LEU A 62 -19.41 -5.47 -9.92
N TYR A 63 -18.35 -4.85 -10.40
CA TYR A 63 -17.64 -3.81 -9.67
C TYR A 63 -18.55 -2.62 -9.39
N ARG A 64 -19.16 -2.05 -10.44
CA ARG A 64 -20.01 -0.85 -10.35
C ARG A 64 -21.13 -1.01 -9.35
N ASN A 65 -21.83 -2.15 -9.41
CA ASN A 65 -23.08 -2.36 -8.68
C ASN A 65 -22.87 -2.91 -7.26
N ASN A 66 -21.70 -3.56 -6.97
CA ASN A 66 -21.58 -4.36 -5.76
C ASN A 66 -20.27 -4.15 -4.98
N ILE A 67 -19.20 -3.70 -5.63
CA ILE A 67 -17.86 -3.61 -5.04
C ILE A 67 -17.48 -2.17 -4.76
N LYS A 68 -17.78 -1.25 -5.67
CA LYS A 68 -17.41 0.17 -5.61
C LYS A 68 -17.89 0.84 -4.32
N GLU A 69 -19.16 0.65 -3.94
CA GLU A 69 -19.73 1.24 -2.71
C GLU A 69 -19.08 0.72 -1.43
N LYS A 70 -18.50 -0.47 -1.49
CA LYS A 70 -17.75 -1.07 -0.36
C LYS A 70 -16.33 -0.52 -0.24
N ASN A 71 -15.90 0.35 -1.17
CA ASN A 71 -14.54 0.87 -1.25
C ASN A 71 -13.46 -0.23 -1.29
N ILE A 72 -13.76 -1.37 -1.92
CA ILE A 72 -12.80 -2.45 -2.12
C ILE A 72 -11.93 -2.11 -3.33
N PRO A 73 -10.62 -1.89 -3.15
CA PRO A 73 -9.72 -1.65 -4.26
C PRO A 73 -9.74 -2.82 -5.22
N SER A 74 -9.75 -2.54 -6.52
CA SER A 74 -9.95 -3.59 -7.53
C SER A 74 -8.98 -3.46 -8.69
N ILE A 75 -8.49 -4.62 -9.17
CA ILE A 75 -7.70 -4.77 -10.39
C ILE A 75 -8.54 -5.56 -11.38
N PHE A 76 -8.68 -5.05 -12.60
CA PHE A 76 -9.31 -5.81 -13.68
C PHE A 76 -8.30 -6.62 -14.47
N LEU A 77 -8.69 -7.84 -14.83
CA LEU A 77 -8.02 -8.67 -15.82
C LEU A 77 -8.85 -8.61 -17.10
N THR A 78 -8.27 -8.16 -18.21
CA THR A 78 -8.99 -7.93 -19.47
C THR A 78 -8.26 -8.53 -20.66
N ALA A 79 -8.97 -8.94 -21.69
CA ALA A 79 -8.37 -9.35 -22.94
C ALA A 79 -7.82 -8.11 -23.70
N LYS A 80 -6.80 -8.33 -24.54
CA LYS A 80 -6.09 -7.26 -25.27
C LYS A 80 -6.98 -6.53 -26.28
N ASP A 81 -8.04 -7.19 -26.75
CA ASP A 81 -8.93 -6.68 -27.79
C ASP A 81 -10.06 -5.80 -27.24
N GLU A 82 -10.06 -5.54 -25.92
CA GLU A 82 -11.08 -4.76 -25.22
C GLU A 82 -10.57 -3.36 -24.81
N GLU A 83 -9.80 -2.68 -25.68
CA GLU A 83 -9.25 -1.34 -25.37
C GLU A 83 -10.33 -0.31 -24.99
N ASP A 84 -11.51 -0.37 -25.61
CA ASP A 84 -12.65 0.47 -25.25
C ASP A 84 -13.16 0.21 -23.81
N ASN A 85 -12.95 -0.98 -23.28
CA ASN A 85 -13.31 -1.33 -21.91
C ASN A 85 -12.30 -0.82 -20.88
N ILE A 86 -11.05 -0.57 -21.28
CA ILE A 86 -10.01 0.01 -20.42
C ILE A 86 -10.39 1.43 -20.01
N VAL A 87 -10.84 2.24 -20.97
CA VAL A 87 -11.31 3.61 -20.73
C VAL A 87 -12.50 3.61 -19.77
N LYS A 88 -13.48 2.72 -19.99
CA LYS A 88 -14.63 2.54 -19.10
C LYS A 88 -14.23 2.12 -17.68
N GLY A 89 -13.24 1.23 -17.55
CA GLY A 89 -12.73 0.77 -16.24
C GLY A 89 -12.09 1.91 -15.43
N LEU A 90 -11.32 2.76 -16.08
CA LEU A 90 -10.69 3.93 -15.45
C LEU A 90 -11.73 4.99 -15.02
N GLU A 91 -12.72 5.27 -15.86
CA GLU A 91 -13.84 6.17 -15.56
C GLU A 91 -14.70 5.67 -14.39
N LEU A 92 -14.78 4.35 -14.19
CA LEU A 92 -15.48 3.73 -13.06
C LEU A 92 -14.74 3.89 -11.73
N GLY A 93 -13.45 4.28 -11.75
CA GLY A 93 -12.65 4.49 -10.55
C GLY A 93 -12.00 3.21 -10.01
N ALA A 94 -11.75 2.21 -10.84
CA ALA A 94 -10.89 1.08 -10.50
C ALA A 94 -9.45 1.53 -10.24
N GLU A 95 -8.74 0.81 -9.37
CA GLU A 95 -7.35 1.16 -9.02
C GLU A 95 -6.37 0.84 -10.14
N ASP A 96 -6.63 -0.22 -10.92
CA ASP A 96 -5.75 -0.66 -12.00
C ASP A 96 -6.41 -1.69 -12.92
N TYR A 97 -5.79 -1.94 -14.07
CA TYR A 97 -6.14 -3.01 -14.99
C TYR A 97 -4.89 -3.68 -15.55
N ILE A 98 -5.03 -4.93 -15.96
CA ILE A 98 -3.95 -5.73 -16.56
C ILE A 98 -4.51 -6.47 -17.77
N THR A 99 -3.86 -6.31 -18.93
CA THR A 99 -4.24 -7.03 -20.15
C THR A 99 -3.68 -8.44 -20.17
N LYS A 100 -4.49 -9.42 -20.51
CA LYS A 100 -4.08 -10.82 -20.75
C LYS A 100 -3.42 -10.92 -22.14
N PRO A 101 -2.27 -11.63 -22.29
CA PRO A 101 -1.53 -12.35 -21.26
C PRO A 101 -0.60 -11.43 -20.43
N PHE A 102 -0.50 -11.68 -19.16
CA PHE A 102 0.34 -10.91 -18.22
C PHE A 102 1.30 -11.80 -17.43
N SER A 103 2.34 -11.21 -16.88
CA SER A 103 3.26 -11.91 -15.99
C SER A 103 2.77 -11.86 -14.54
N LYS A 104 3.06 -12.94 -13.79
CA LYS A 104 2.82 -12.96 -12.33
C LYS A 104 3.55 -11.82 -11.62
N LYS A 105 4.74 -11.44 -12.10
CA LYS A 105 5.51 -10.32 -11.54
C LYS A 105 4.79 -8.98 -11.71
N GLU A 106 4.16 -8.78 -12.86
CA GLU A 106 3.39 -7.57 -13.13
C GLU A 106 2.19 -7.45 -12.19
N LEU A 107 1.36 -8.50 -12.07
CA LEU A 107 0.23 -8.50 -11.15
C LEU A 107 0.68 -8.22 -9.71
N MET A 108 1.75 -8.87 -9.25
CA MET A 108 2.28 -8.66 -7.90
C MET A 108 2.78 -7.23 -7.66
N ALA A 109 3.40 -6.60 -8.67
CA ALA A 109 3.85 -5.21 -8.58
C ALA A 109 2.65 -4.26 -8.44
N ARG A 110 1.56 -4.50 -9.18
CA ARG A 110 0.33 -3.70 -9.12
C ARG A 110 -0.40 -3.89 -7.80
N ILE A 111 -0.52 -5.12 -7.31
CA ILE A 111 -1.08 -5.41 -5.98
C ILE A 111 -0.28 -4.66 -4.90
N ASN A 112 1.05 -4.75 -4.92
CA ASN A 112 1.87 -4.04 -3.96
C ASN A 112 1.66 -2.51 -4.01
N ARG A 113 1.55 -1.93 -5.21
CA ARG A 113 1.25 -0.49 -5.39
C ARG A 113 -0.10 -0.12 -4.76
N ILE A 114 -1.14 -0.93 -4.99
CA ILE A 114 -2.47 -0.70 -4.43
C ILE A 114 -2.45 -0.85 -2.92
N ILE A 115 -1.76 -1.87 -2.39
CA ILE A 115 -1.64 -2.06 -0.93
C ILE A 115 -0.94 -0.88 -0.28
N LEU A 116 0.13 -0.38 -0.88
CA LEU A 116 0.85 0.79 -0.39
C LEU A 116 -0.04 2.04 -0.43
N ARG A 117 -0.82 2.22 -1.50
CA ARG A 117 -1.76 3.33 -1.68
C ARG A 117 -2.99 3.22 -0.78
N ASN A 118 -3.52 2.01 -0.58
CA ASN A 118 -4.73 1.72 0.20
C ASN A 118 -4.45 1.37 1.67
N LYS A 119 -3.20 1.34 2.11
CA LYS A 119 -2.88 1.55 3.54
C LYS A 119 -3.30 2.98 3.92
N LYS A 120 -4.59 3.29 3.71
CA LYS A 120 -5.27 4.52 4.10
C LYS A 120 -5.49 4.57 5.61
N ASN A 121 -4.40 4.56 6.34
CA ASN A 121 -4.11 5.47 7.43
C ASN A 121 -2.77 6.10 7.05
N THR A 122 -2.78 6.90 5.98
CA THR A 122 -1.62 7.72 5.60
C THR A 122 -1.35 8.80 6.65
N ILE A 123 -2.32 9.04 7.52
CA ILE A 123 -2.12 9.83 8.73
C ILE A 123 -1.85 8.87 9.87
N ILE A 124 -0.58 8.77 10.25
CA ILE A 124 -0.17 8.04 11.45
C ILE A 124 -0.02 9.02 12.59
N GLN A 125 -0.63 8.72 13.73
CA GLN A 125 -0.48 9.53 14.94
C GLN A 125 0.33 8.76 15.98
N VAL A 126 1.34 9.42 16.53
CA VAL A 126 2.12 8.98 17.68
C VAL A 126 2.17 10.14 18.66
N GLN A 127 1.59 9.96 19.85
CA GLN A 127 1.38 11.04 20.81
C GLN A 127 0.67 12.24 20.16
N ASN A 128 1.24 13.43 20.20
CA ASN A 128 0.70 14.64 19.60
C ASN A 128 1.21 14.92 18.16
N ILE A 129 1.98 14.00 17.59
CA ILE A 129 2.47 14.11 16.21
C ILE A 129 1.55 13.33 15.29
N LYS A 130 1.00 14.00 14.27
CA LYS A 130 0.30 13.39 13.13
C LYS A 130 1.14 13.56 11.88
N PHE A 131 1.46 12.48 11.21
CA PHE A 131 2.17 12.52 9.94
C PHE A 131 1.25 12.03 8.82
N ASP A 132 0.88 12.95 7.93
CA ASP A 132 0.21 12.62 6.65
C ASP A 132 1.30 12.21 5.65
N MET A 133 1.47 10.91 5.47
CA MET A 133 2.54 10.35 4.65
C MET A 133 2.29 10.55 3.14
N ASP A 134 1.03 10.73 2.71
CA ASP A 134 0.71 11.01 1.30
C ASP A 134 1.04 12.44 0.95
N LYS A 135 0.64 13.38 1.80
CA LYS A 135 0.94 14.80 1.62
C LYS A 135 2.36 15.17 2.03
N MET A 136 3.07 14.25 2.71
CA MET A 136 4.38 14.52 3.31
C MET A 136 4.35 15.75 4.24
N VAL A 137 3.33 15.82 5.10
CA VAL A 137 3.12 16.92 6.04
C VAL A 137 3.03 16.38 7.46
N VAL A 138 3.73 17.04 8.36
CA VAL A 138 3.74 16.71 9.81
C VAL A 138 2.99 17.80 10.58
N TYR A 139 2.13 17.35 11.47
CA TYR A 139 1.43 18.24 12.40
C TYR A 139 1.79 17.87 13.83
N ARG A 140 1.97 18.86 14.69
CA ARG A 140 2.04 18.76 16.13
C ARG A 140 0.86 19.53 16.73
N ASP A 141 0.03 18.86 17.53
CA ASP A 141 -1.16 19.49 18.12
C ASP A 141 -2.06 20.19 17.08
N ASN A 142 -2.15 19.63 15.87
CA ASN A 142 -2.81 20.15 14.67
C ASN A 142 -2.15 21.38 14.00
N GLU A 143 -1.00 21.84 14.47
CA GLU A 143 -0.19 22.87 13.83
C GLU A 143 0.84 22.25 12.89
N ASN A 144 1.02 22.84 11.70
CA ASN A 144 2.00 22.35 10.73
C ASN A 144 3.43 22.54 11.26
N VAL A 145 4.25 21.47 11.13
CA VAL A 145 5.68 21.50 11.48
C VAL A 145 6.50 21.58 10.20
N GLU A 146 7.23 22.67 10.02
CA GLU A 146 8.08 22.86 8.84
C GLU A 146 9.36 22.02 8.93
N LEU A 147 9.40 20.94 8.17
CA LEU A 147 10.56 20.10 7.96
C LEU A 147 11.10 20.28 6.54
N THR A 148 12.41 20.18 6.37
CA THR A 148 13.03 20.11 5.04
C THR A 148 12.67 18.79 4.37
N ASN A 149 12.82 18.72 3.04
CA ASN A 149 12.49 17.49 2.28
C ASN A 149 13.25 16.25 2.80
N LEU A 150 14.53 16.41 3.18
CA LEU A 150 15.33 15.31 3.70
C LEU A 150 14.90 14.90 5.12
N GLU A 151 14.59 15.87 5.98
CA GLU A 151 14.05 15.60 7.32
C GLU A 151 12.71 14.87 7.24
N LEU A 152 11.82 15.25 6.32
CA LEU A 152 10.56 14.55 6.05
C LEU A 152 10.79 13.12 5.58
N LYS A 153 11.73 12.90 4.66
CA LYS A 153 12.05 11.54 4.16
C LYS A 153 12.61 10.66 5.28
N ILE A 154 13.49 11.18 6.14
CA ILE A 154 14.04 10.44 7.28
C ILE A 154 12.92 10.12 8.28
N LEU A 155 12.07 11.08 8.60
CA LEU A 155 10.95 10.86 9.51
C LEU A 155 9.96 9.85 8.94
N ASN A 156 9.66 9.93 7.64
CA ASN A 156 8.82 8.96 6.93
C ASN A 156 9.38 7.54 7.01
N LEU A 157 10.69 7.37 6.85
CA LEU A 157 11.35 6.07 6.98
C LEU A 157 11.12 5.48 8.38
N LEU A 158 11.18 6.29 9.44
CA LEU A 158 10.91 5.84 10.81
C LEU A 158 9.43 5.50 11.01
N PHE A 159 8.50 6.29 10.50
CA PHE A 159 7.06 6.03 10.59
C PHE A 159 6.64 4.79 9.79
N LEU A 160 7.27 4.51 8.65
CA LEU A 160 7.06 3.26 7.90
C LEU A 160 7.53 2.01 8.67
N ASN A 161 8.42 2.19 9.64
CA ASN A 161 9.00 1.13 10.45
C ASN A 161 8.64 1.25 11.94
N LEU A 162 7.40 1.65 12.26
CA LEU A 162 6.93 1.74 13.65
C LEU A 162 7.21 0.45 14.42
N ASN A 163 7.61 0.60 15.69
CA ASN A 163 7.96 -0.48 16.62
C ASN A 163 9.17 -1.33 16.17
N LYS A 164 9.90 -0.90 15.12
CA LYS A 164 11.11 -1.58 14.63
C LYS A 164 12.30 -0.63 14.66
N VAL A 165 13.47 -1.17 14.93
CA VAL A 165 14.70 -0.37 14.88
C VAL A 165 15.14 -0.21 13.44
N VAL A 166 15.22 1.04 12.98
CA VAL A 166 15.88 1.42 11.72
C VAL A 166 17.36 1.63 12.01
N LYS A 167 18.22 0.84 11.38
CA LYS A 167 19.68 0.90 11.61
C LYS A 167 20.27 2.20 11.06
N ARG A 168 21.35 2.67 11.68
CA ARG A 168 22.07 3.87 11.19
C ARG A 168 22.56 3.70 9.75
N SER A 169 23.11 2.53 9.41
CA SER A 169 23.54 2.21 8.05
C SER A 169 22.39 2.31 7.04
N GLU A 170 21.20 1.81 7.39
CA GLU A 170 20.02 1.90 6.53
C GLU A 170 19.62 3.37 6.27
N ILE A 171 19.69 4.23 7.29
CA ILE A 171 19.42 5.67 7.11
C ILE A 171 20.48 6.31 6.20
N ILE A 172 21.75 5.97 6.36
CA ILE A 172 22.85 6.46 5.51
C ILE A 172 22.64 6.04 4.06
N ASP A 173 22.36 4.75 3.82
CA ASP A 173 22.09 4.20 2.48
C ASP A 173 20.91 4.92 1.81
N LYS A 174 19.85 5.20 2.58
CA LYS A 174 18.68 5.93 2.08
C LYS A 174 18.97 7.40 1.80
N ILE A 175 19.78 8.08 2.62
CA ILE A 175 20.17 9.46 2.35
C ILE A 175 21.01 9.53 1.06
N TRP A 176 21.93 8.59 0.88
CA TRP A 176 22.70 8.49 -0.36
C TRP A 176 21.78 8.27 -1.59
N GLU A 177 20.83 7.31 -1.49
CA GLU A 177 19.86 7.05 -2.55
C GLU A 177 19.02 8.29 -2.93
N TRP A 178 18.68 9.12 -1.94
CA TRP A 178 17.84 10.31 -2.16
C TRP A 178 18.60 11.55 -2.61
N THR A 179 19.87 11.66 -2.32
CA THR A 179 20.66 12.89 -2.52
C THR A 179 21.87 12.72 -3.45
N GLY A 180 22.32 11.48 -3.67
CA GLY A 180 23.56 11.19 -4.37
C GLY A 180 24.83 11.59 -3.62
N ASN A 181 24.73 12.02 -2.37
CA ASN A 181 25.85 12.47 -1.56
C ASN A 181 26.20 11.45 -0.48
N ASP A 182 27.50 11.15 -0.34
CA ASP A 182 27.99 10.37 0.78
C ASP A 182 27.80 11.12 2.09
N VAL A 183 27.22 10.45 3.07
CA VAL A 183 27.03 10.98 4.42
C VAL A 183 27.62 10.03 5.44
N ASN A 184 28.12 10.57 6.55
CA ASN A 184 28.65 9.81 7.64
C ASN A 184 27.66 9.71 8.83
N ASP A 185 28.03 8.93 9.83
CA ASP A 185 27.25 8.72 11.04
C ASP A 185 26.84 10.02 11.76
N ASN A 186 27.74 11.04 11.76
CA ASN A 186 27.44 12.31 12.38
C ASN A 186 26.31 13.06 11.67
N THR A 187 26.21 12.92 10.35
CA THR A 187 25.15 13.53 9.55
C THR A 187 23.78 13.04 9.97
N VAL A 188 23.61 11.71 10.19
CA VAL A 188 22.35 11.14 10.67
C VAL A 188 21.99 11.71 12.03
N THR A 189 22.97 11.80 12.95
CA THR A 189 22.76 12.38 14.30
C THR A 189 22.28 13.83 14.22
N VAL A 190 22.89 14.64 13.33
CA VAL A 190 22.50 16.04 13.13
C VAL A 190 21.08 16.17 12.60
N TYR A 191 20.70 15.36 11.59
CA TYR A 191 19.32 15.41 11.06
C TYR A 191 18.28 14.99 12.12
N LEU A 192 18.54 13.93 12.87
CA LEU A 192 17.61 13.50 13.91
C LEU A 192 17.51 14.49 15.08
N LYS A 193 18.60 15.17 15.40
CA LYS A 193 18.56 16.28 16.36
C LYS A 193 17.67 17.41 15.85
N ARG A 194 17.86 17.86 14.60
CA ARG A 194 17.03 18.91 13.98
C ARG A 194 15.54 18.53 13.91
N ILE A 195 15.25 17.27 13.56
CA ILE A 195 13.88 16.78 13.54
C ILE A 195 13.26 16.88 14.95
N ARG A 196 13.94 16.38 15.99
CA ARG A 196 13.46 16.48 17.39
C ARG A 196 13.21 17.93 17.84
N GLU A 197 14.15 18.83 17.51
CA GLU A 197 14.02 20.26 17.84
C GLU A 197 12.77 20.89 17.20
N LYS A 198 12.44 20.46 15.95
CA LYS A 198 11.28 20.98 15.21
C LYS A 198 9.96 20.37 15.67
N ILE A 199 9.92 19.02 15.83
CA ILE A 199 8.70 18.35 16.31
C ILE A 199 8.44 18.61 17.79
N LYS A 200 9.46 18.97 18.56
CA LYS A 200 9.41 19.26 20.03
C LYS A 200 8.76 18.14 20.83
N THR A 201 9.03 16.89 20.48
CA THR A 201 8.49 15.70 21.10
C THR A 201 9.51 14.58 21.02
N ASP A 202 9.64 13.77 22.09
CA ASP A 202 10.61 12.69 22.20
C ASP A 202 10.10 11.34 21.65
N ILE A 203 9.38 11.37 20.51
CA ILE A 203 8.88 10.14 19.89
C ILE A 203 9.99 9.31 19.22
N ILE A 204 11.14 9.91 18.90
CA ILE A 204 12.27 9.23 18.26
C ILE A 204 13.23 8.70 19.34
N ILE A 205 13.18 7.41 19.58
CA ILE A 205 14.01 6.73 20.57
C ILE A 205 15.36 6.37 19.94
N THR A 206 16.46 6.69 20.62
CA THR A 206 17.81 6.27 20.20
C THR A 206 18.14 4.94 20.84
N ILE A 207 18.43 3.93 20.01
CA ILE A 207 18.98 2.64 20.43
C ILE A 207 20.51 2.71 20.26
N LYS A 208 21.22 2.91 21.37
CA LYS A 208 22.68 3.14 21.38
C LYS A 208 23.42 2.07 20.56
N GLY A 209 24.29 2.51 19.66
CA GLY A 209 25.11 1.63 18.81
C GLY A 209 24.37 0.92 17.68
N ILE A 210 23.02 1.05 17.56
CA ILE A 210 22.22 0.31 16.59
C ILE A 210 21.50 1.25 15.63
N GLY A 211 20.63 2.14 16.15
CA GLY A 211 19.80 2.97 15.29
C GLY A 211 18.73 3.75 16.04
N TYR A 212 17.58 3.92 15.40
CA TYR A 212 16.48 4.74 15.91
C TYR A 212 15.14 4.03 15.71
N ARG A 213 14.18 4.33 16.58
CA ARG A 213 12.85 3.73 16.57
C ARG A 213 11.79 4.76 16.98
N ILE A 214 10.61 4.63 16.42
CA ILE A 214 9.39 5.29 16.91
C ILE A 214 8.45 4.18 17.38
N ASP A 215 7.95 4.27 18.60
CA ASP A 215 6.97 3.33 19.13
C ASP A 215 5.56 3.94 19.00
N SER A 216 4.66 3.20 18.34
CA SER A 216 3.24 3.49 18.45
C SER A 216 2.77 2.99 19.82
N GLU A 217 2.09 3.82 20.58
CA GLU A 217 1.42 3.37 21.81
C GLU A 217 0.41 2.27 21.42
N VAL A 218 0.68 1.06 21.87
CA VAL A 218 -0.30 -0.03 21.83
C VAL A 218 -1.10 0.10 23.12
N TYR A 219 -2.29 0.67 23.01
CA TYR A 219 -3.32 0.53 24.03
C TYR A 219 -4.17 -0.70 23.76
#